data_70adb0ab1770f594bf4fbc3df91b3a2d
#
_entry.id   70adb0ab1770f594bf4fbc3df91b3a2d
#
_cell.length_a   1.000
_cell.length_b   1.000
_cell.length_c   1.000
_cell.angle_alpha   90.00
_cell.angle_beta   90.00
_cell.angle_gamma   90.00
#
_symmetry.space_group_name_H-M   'P 1'
#
loop_
_entity.id
_entity.type
_entity.pdbx_description
1 polymer ?
#
loop_
_entity_poly.entity_id
_entity_poly.type
_entity_poly.pdbx_seq_one_letter_code
_entity_poly.pdbx_strand_id
1 'polypeptide(L)'
;MHIDRGLSHNFAVGKEIKGNMTLNELNIGQQAVITEVGGQGGTRQHFLDMGMIPGAALRLQKFAPMGDPMEIRIHNYELVLTRADAALIGVTQEGVEEALKHEADQHTIHEDNCRVCHHNEHPGLGEEGRYHQEDTEHPQTVGEREQDRPLHFALAGNQNCGKTTLFNQLTGANQHVGNFPGVTIDRKEGIIRSHPNATVTDLPGIYSLSPYTSEEIVSRDFILQNHLDGIINIVDASCIERSLYLTMQLMELDIPMVLALNMMDEVEGNGGSFRINAMERMLGIPVIPISAMKNEGVDELVQHAIHVAK
;
A
#
# COMPACT_ATOMS: atom_id res chain seq x y z
N MET A 1 -46.24 -51.94 4.13
CA MET A 1 -45.01 -51.92 4.97
C MET A 1 -44.18 -50.75 4.51
N HIS A 2 -44.23 -49.68 5.24
CA HIS A 2 -43.57 -48.39 4.97
C HIS A 2 -42.10 -48.50 5.28
N ILE A 3 -41.25 -47.91 4.46
CA ILE A 3 -40.02 -47.26 4.93
C ILE A 3 -39.77 -46.05 4.04
N ASP A 4 -40.06 -44.91 4.61
CA ASP A 4 -39.69 -43.56 4.18
C ASP A 4 -38.24 -43.28 4.65
N ARG A 5 -37.37 -42.84 3.76
CA ARG A 5 -36.05 -42.29 4.11
C ARG A 5 -35.82 -41.01 3.30
N GLY A 6 -36.37 -39.92 3.85
CA GLY A 6 -35.92 -38.59 3.50
C GLY A 6 -34.48 -38.36 3.95
N LEU A 7 -33.56 -38.17 3.01
CA LEU A 7 -32.22 -37.64 3.26
C LEU A 7 -32.26 -36.11 3.04
N SER A 8 -32.52 -35.41 4.13
CA SER A 8 -32.26 -33.97 4.16
C SER A 8 -30.73 -33.75 4.22
N HIS A 9 -30.18 -33.24 3.14
CA HIS A 9 -28.83 -32.70 3.12
C HIS A 9 -28.83 -31.34 3.85
N ASN A 10 -28.54 -31.36 5.13
CA ASN A 10 -28.14 -30.17 5.84
C ASN A 10 -26.72 -29.81 5.36
N PHE A 11 -26.62 -28.86 4.42
CA PHE A 11 -25.39 -28.08 4.25
C PHE A 11 -25.16 -27.32 5.55
N ALA A 12 -24.12 -27.68 6.25
CA ALA A 12 -23.66 -26.98 7.42
C ALA A 12 -23.17 -25.60 6.96
N VAL A 13 -24.02 -24.62 7.14
CA VAL A 13 -23.71 -23.20 7.09
C VAL A 13 -22.74 -22.91 8.24
N GLY A 14 -21.70 -22.23 7.91
CA GLY A 14 -20.65 -21.59 8.65
C GLY A 14 -20.65 -21.68 10.17
N LYS A 15 -19.45 -21.98 10.68
CA LYS A 15 -19.11 -21.90 12.08
C LYS A 15 -19.55 -20.54 12.64
N GLU A 16 -20.49 -20.54 13.59
CA GLU A 16 -20.92 -19.32 14.28
C GLU A 16 -19.70 -18.58 14.85
N ILE A 17 -19.62 -17.29 14.54
CA ILE A 17 -18.59 -16.38 15.05
C ILE A 17 -18.81 -16.27 16.57
N LYS A 18 -17.84 -16.68 17.35
CA LYS A 18 -17.86 -16.56 18.81
C LYS A 18 -17.45 -15.14 19.27
N GLY A 19 -17.97 -14.12 18.65
CA GLY A 19 -17.86 -12.73 19.09
C GLY A 19 -19.22 -12.23 19.57
N ASN A 20 -19.24 -11.36 20.58
CA ASN A 20 -20.49 -10.83 21.11
C ASN A 20 -21.29 -10.00 20.09
N MET A 21 -20.66 -9.50 19.01
CA MET A 21 -21.31 -8.75 17.92
C MET A 21 -20.43 -8.76 16.66
N THR A 22 -21.02 -8.39 15.53
CA THR A 22 -20.31 -8.22 14.26
C THR A 22 -20.06 -6.73 13.96
N LEU A 23 -19.06 -6.45 13.13
CA LEU A 23 -18.67 -5.07 12.81
C LEU A 23 -19.82 -4.25 12.21
N ASN A 24 -20.71 -4.86 11.43
CA ASN A 24 -21.88 -4.19 10.84
C ASN A 24 -22.96 -3.77 11.85
N GLU A 25 -22.87 -4.19 13.10
CA GLU A 25 -23.78 -3.84 14.21
C GLU A 25 -23.30 -2.62 15.01
N LEU A 26 -22.08 -2.11 14.74
CA LEU A 26 -21.57 -0.91 15.37
C LEU A 26 -22.33 0.34 14.94
N ASN A 27 -22.44 1.30 15.85
CA ASN A 27 -22.95 2.63 15.57
C ASN A 27 -21.81 3.62 15.27
N ILE A 28 -22.14 4.69 14.53
CA ILE A 28 -21.16 5.75 14.20
C ILE A 28 -20.50 6.29 15.48
N GLY A 29 -19.19 6.36 15.45
CA GLY A 29 -18.34 6.82 16.56
C GLY A 29 -17.99 5.76 17.59
N GLN A 30 -18.58 4.58 17.57
CA GLN A 30 -18.24 3.48 18.46
C GLN A 30 -16.89 2.88 18.10
N GLN A 31 -16.17 2.48 19.15
CA GLN A 31 -14.91 1.75 19.05
C GLN A 31 -15.12 0.29 19.45
N ALA A 32 -14.35 -0.59 18.86
CA ALA A 32 -14.36 -2.01 19.15
C ALA A 32 -12.98 -2.63 18.85
N VAL A 33 -12.75 -3.83 19.37
CA VAL A 33 -11.57 -4.64 19.08
C VAL A 33 -12.00 -5.83 18.25
N ILE A 34 -11.25 -6.15 17.20
CA ILE A 34 -11.49 -7.32 16.36
C ILE A 34 -11.21 -8.58 17.17
N THR A 35 -12.20 -9.47 17.27
CA THR A 35 -12.06 -10.76 17.96
C THR A 35 -11.80 -11.90 16.97
N GLU A 36 -12.44 -11.86 15.83
CA GLU A 36 -12.32 -12.90 14.80
C GLU A 36 -12.52 -12.30 13.41
N VAL A 37 -11.72 -12.78 12.44
CA VAL A 37 -11.87 -12.44 11.02
C VAL A 37 -12.42 -13.67 10.30
N GLY A 38 -13.66 -13.60 9.86
CA GLY A 38 -14.37 -14.65 9.12
C GLY A 38 -14.01 -14.64 7.63
N GLY A 39 -14.83 -15.34 6.85
CA GLY A 39 -14.58 -15.57 5.43
C GLY A 39 -13.72 -16.81 5.17
N GLN A 40 -13.59 -17.21 3.91
CA GLN A 40 -12.79 -18.36 3.49
C GLN A 40 -11.88 -17.98 2.32
N GLY A 41 -10.69 -18.61 2.27
CA GLY A 41 -9.75 -18.41 1.16
C GLY A 41 -9.37 -16.92 0.98
N GLY A 42 -9.54 -16.42 -0.24
CA GLY A 42 -9.14 -15.05 -0.62
C GLY A 42 -9.80 -13.94 0.18
N THR A 43 -11.08 -14.08 0.56
CA THR A 43 -11.80 -13.06 1.34
C THR A 43 -11.16 -12.84 2.72
N ARG A 44 -10.87 -13.94 3.42
CA ARG A 44 -10.22 -13.84 4.73
C ARG A 44 -8.80 -13.27 4.62
N GLN A 45 -8.05 -13.70 3.60
CA GLN A 45 -6.70 -13.20 3.36
C GLN A 45 -6.74 -11.69 3.05
N HIS A 46 -7.67 -11.25 2.23
CA HIS A 46 -7.85 -9.84 1.91
C HIS A 46 -8.09 -8.97 3.17
N PHE A 47 -8.92 -9.42 4.11
CA PHE A 47 -9.11 -8.70 5.37
C PHE A 47 -7.82 -8.63 6.20
N LEU A 48 -7.06 -9.71 6.25
CA LEU A 48 -5.77 -9.73 6.95
C LEU A 48 -4.75 -8.80 6.26
N ASP A 49 -4.70 -8.80 4.93
CA ASP A 49 -3.83 -7.93 4.13
C ASP A 49 -4.20 -6.44 4.33
N MET A 50 -5.48 -6.15 4.57
CA MET A 50 -5.94 -4.82 4.98
C MET A 50 -5.65 -4.48 6.44
N GLY A 51 -4.93 -5.34 7.18
CA GLY A 51 -4.57 -5.11 8.58
C GLY A 51 -5.70 -5.37 9.57
N MET A 52 -6.79 -6.02 9.16
CA MET A 52 -7.87 -6.43 10.05
C MET A 52 -7.48 -7.71 10.77
N ILE A 53 -6.70 -7.58 11.83
CA ILE A 53 -6.19 -8.70 12.62
C ILE A 53 -6.90 -8.79 13.98
N PRO A 54 -7.11 -9.99 14.55
CA PRO A 54 -7.61 -10.11 15.92
C PRO A 54 -6.73 -9.33 16.92
N GLY A 55 -7.36 -8.55 17.77
CA GLY A 55 -6.69 -7.66 18.72
C GLY A 55 -6.55 -6.21 18.25
N ALA A 56 -6.73 -5.91 16.97
CA ALA A 56 -6.67 -4.54 16.46
C ALA A 56 -7.89 -3.74 16.91
N ALA A 57 -7.67 -2.51 17.35
CA ALA A 57 -8.73 -1.56 17.69
C ALA A 57 -9.21 -0.85 16.41
N LEU A 58 -10.51 -0.63 16.33
CA LEU A 58 -11.14 0.10 15.24
C LEU A 58 -12.24 1.04 15.72
N ARG A 59 -12.61 2.01 14.88
CA ARG A 59 -13.72 2.94 15.12
C ARG A 59 -14.55 3.09 13.86
N LEU A 60 -15.88 2.96 13.98
CA LEU A 60 -16.77 3.29 12.88
C LEU A 60 -16.88 4.81 12.71
N GLN A 61 -16.50 5.31 11.54
CA GLN A 61 -16.51 6.74 11.22
C GLN A 61 -17.88 7.18 10.69
N LYS A 62 -18.30 6.58 9.60
CA LYS A 62 -19.56 6.92 8.93
C LYS A 62 -20.07 5.79 8.04
N PHE A 63 -21.31 5.95 7.59
CA PHE A 63 -21.88 5.19 6.49
C PHE A 63 -22.00 6.06 5.25
N ALA A 64 -21.90 5.47 4.06
CA ALA A 64 -22.29 6.15 2.84
C ALA A 64 -23.80 6.57 2.90
N PRO A 65 -24.22 7.56 2.09
CA PRO A 65 -25.60 8.10 2.14
C PRO A 65 -26.72 7.06 2.01
N MET A 66 -26.44 5.92 1.35
CA MET A 66 -27.39 4.80 1.20
C MET A 66 -27.24 3.73 2.31
N GLY A 67 -26.36 3.97 3.30
CA GLY A 67 -26.08 3.06 4.41
C GLY A 67 -25.05 1.97 4.10
N ASP A 68 -24.56 1.87 2.88
CA ASP A 68 -23.50 0.97 2.40
C ASP A 68 -22.71 1.67 1.28
N PRO A 69 -21.38 1.61 1.29
CA PRO A 69 -20.50 0.99 2.28
C PRO A 69 -20.35 1.76 3.60
N MET A 70 -19.66 1.15 4.55
CA MET A 70 -19.25 1.76 5.81
C MET A 70 -17.76 2.10 5.79
N GLU A 71 -17.41 3.20 6.47
CA GLU A 71 -16.03 3.67 6.62
C GLU A 71 -15.62 3.51 8.07
N ILE A 72 -14.56 2.75 8.28
CA ILE A 72 -13.97 2.53 9.61
C ILE A 72 -12.57 3.11 9.65
N ARG A 73 -12.14 3.49 10.84
CA ARG A 73 -10.74 3.81 11.13
C ARG A 73 -10.15 2.66 11.94
N ILE A 74 -9.05 2.11 11.45
CA ILE A 74 -8.29 1.05 12.11
C ILE A 74 -6.82 1.48 12.09
N HIS A 75 -6.10 1.32 13.22
CA HIS A 75 -4.79 1.93 13.40
C HIS A 75 -4.84 3.43 13.05
N ASN A 76 -4.05 3.91 12.10
CA ASN A 76 -4.00 5.31 11.68
C ASN A 76 -4.61 5.57 10.29
N TYR A 77 -5.38 4.64 9.73
CA TYR A 77 -5.94 4.79 8.39
C TYR A 77 -7.44 4.50 8.30
N GLU A 78 -8.05 4.99 7.24
CA GLU A 78 -9.46 4.79 6.94
C GLU A 78 -9.63 3.63 5.95
N LEU A 79 -10.60 2.77 6.24
CA LEU A 79 -10.93 1.61 5.43
C LEU A 79 -12.41 1.62 5.09
N VAL A 80 -12.73 1.31 3.84
CA VAL A 80 -14.10 1.23 3.36
C VAL A 80 -14.47 -0.23 3.15
N LEU A 81 -15.57 -0.67 3.77
CA LEU A 81 -16.07 -2.04 3.72
C LEU A 81 -17.55 -2.06 3.36
N THR A 82 -17.97 -3.09 2.61
CA THR A 82 -19.39 -3.36 2.47
C THR A 82 -19.97 -3.89 3.77
N ARG A 83 -21.26 -3.70 3.99
CA ARG A 83 -21.94 -4.28 5.15
C ARG A 83 -21.89 -5.82 5.17
N ALA A 84 -21.83 -6.42 3.99
CA ALA A 84 -21.68 -7.87 3.84
C ALA A 84 -20.30 -8.34 4.34
N ASP A 85 -19.24 -7.62 4.02
CA ASP A 85 -17.88 -7.90 4.51
C ASP A 85 -17.79 -7.66 6.01
N ALA A 86 -18.34 -6.56 6.51
CA ALA A 86 -18.38 -6.22 7.93
C ALA A 86 -19.12 -7.25 8.78
N ALA A 87 -20.11 -7.96 8.21
CA ALA A 87 -20.79 -9.06 8.88
C ALA A 87 -19.92 -10.30 9.12
N LEU A 88 -18.80 -10.40 8.41
CA LEU A 88 -17.82 -11.50 8.56
C LEU A 88 -16.79 -11.22 9.66
N ILE A 89 -16.82 -10.05 10.29
CA ILE A 89 -15.82 -9.63 11.26
C ILE A 89 -16.46 -9.54 12.63
N GLY A 90 -15.99 -10.41 13.52
CA GLY A 90 -16.41 -10.42 14.93
C GLY A 90 -15.66 -9.33 15.70
N VAL A 91 -16.38 -8.55 16.52
CA VAL A 91 -15.81 -7.48 17.32
C VAL A 91 -16.37 -7.50 18.75
N THR A 92 -15.65 -6.89 19.67
CA THR A 92 -16.08 -6.65 21.05
C THR A 92 -15.81 -5.21 21.46
N GLN A 93 -16.62 -4.65 22.32
CA GLN A 93 -16.37 -3.35 22.93
C GLN A 93 -15.54 -3.45 24.23
N GLU A 94 -15.30 -4.67 24.69
CA GLU A 94 -14.44 -4.93 25.86
C GLU A 94 -12.96 -4.86 25.45
N GLY A 95 -12.12 -4.30 26.30
CA GLY A 95 -10.66 -4.25 26.08
C GLY A 95 -10.16 -3.19 25.08
N VAL A 96 -11.02 -2.28 24.62
CA VAL A 96 -10.64 -1.22 23.67
C VAL A 96 -9.52 -0.32 24.21
N GLU A 97 -9.59 0.07 25.49
CA GLU A 97 -8.56 0.91 26.12
C GLU A 97 -7.21 0.19 26.22
N GLU A 98 -7.22 -1.13 26.45
CA GLU A 98 -6.01 -1.94 26.50
C GLU A 98 -5.41 -2.11 25.11
N ALA A 99 -6.22 -2.36 24.11
CA ALA A 99 -5.78 -2.47 22.71
C ALA A 99 -5.16 -1.15 22.21
N LEU A 100 -5.79 -0.02 22.50
CA LEU A 100 -5.27 1.31 22.13
C LEU A 100 -3.97 1.66 22.87
N LYS A 101 -3.82 1.22 24.13
CA LYS A 101 -2.56 1.38 24.87
C LYS A 101 -1.45 0.52 24.28
N HIS A 102 -1.77 -0.71 23.88
CA HIS A 102 -0.80 -1.61 23.25
C HIS A 102 -0.32 -1.07 21.89
N GLU A 103 -1.19 -0.44 21.12
CA GLU A 103 -0.82 0.27 19.90
C GLU A 103 0.05 1.50 20.20
N ALA A 104 -0.29 2.30 21.22
CA ALA A 104 0.51 3.44 21.65
C ALA A 104 1.89 3.03 22.18
N ASP A 105 1.98 1.94 22.93
CA ASP A 105 3.24 1.43 23.48
C ASP A 105 4.17 0.86 22.39
N GLN A 106 3.64 0.32 21.31
CA GLN A 106 4.45 -0.10 20.14
C GLN A 106 5.06 1.11 19.42
N HIS A 107 4.40 2.26 19.42
CA HIS A 107 4.97 3.51 18.91
C HIS A 107 6.00 4.14 19.86
N THR A 108 5.87 3.94 21.17
CA THR A 108 6.79 4.53 22.17
C THR A 108 8.09 3.75 22.38
N ILE A 109 8.19 2.51 21.96
CA ILE A 109 9.46 1.74 22.09
C ILE A 109 10.61 2.36 21.25
N HIS A 110 10.32 3.26 20.33
CA HIS A 110 11.33 3.96 19.53
C HIS A 110 11.86 5.26 20.13
N GLU A 111 11.18 5.87 21.11
CA GLU A 111 11.59 7.20 21.60
C GLU A 111 12.75 7.17 22.62
N ASP A 112 12.87 6.13 23.43
CA ASP A 112 13.78 6.18 24.60
C ASP A 112 15.22 5.70 24.35
N ASN A 113 15.55 5.10 23.20
CA ASN A 113 16.88 4.52 22.96
C ASN A 113 17.63 5.04 21.74
N CYS A 114 17.11 6.00 21.01
CA CYS A 114 17.75 6.49 19.81
C CYS A 114 18.27 7.93 19.93
N ARG A 115 19.39 8.13 20.60
CA ARG A 115 20.15 9.41 20.62
C ARG A 115 20.76 9.79 19.25
N VAL A 116 20.50 9.02 18.19
CA VAL A 116 21.13 9.16 16.87
C VAL A 116 20.14 9.45 15.73
N CYS A 117 18.82 9.44 16.00
CA CYS A 117 17.80 9.51 14.95
C CYS A 117 17.27 10.93 14.71
N HIS A 118 18.14 11.92 14.50
CA HIS A 118 17.68 13.30 14.30
C HIS A 118 17.66 13.78 12.84
N HIS A 119 17.97 12.93 11.87
CA HIS A 119 17.95 13.35 10.46
C HIS A 119 17.47 12.21 9.57
N ASN A 120 16.51 12.50 8.67
CA ASN A 120 16.17 11.69 7.53
C ASN A 120 17.31 11.81 6.52
N GLU A 121 18.42 11.15 6.78
CA GLU A 121 19.57 11.18 5.91
C GLU A 121 19.35 10.22 4.75
N HIS A 122 19.32 10.76 3.56
CA HIS A 122 19.31 10.02 2.31
C HIS A 122 20.62 10.33 1.56
N PRO A 123 21.41 9.32 1.17
CA PRO A 123 22.58 9.57 0.33
C PRO A 123 22.10 10.02 -1.04
N GLY A 124 22.60 11.13 -1.54
CA GLY A 124 22.31 11.56 -2.90
C GLY A 124 22.73 10.53 -3.95
N LEU A 125 22.33 10.72 -5.21
CA LEU A 125 22.77 9.88 -6.32
C LEU A 125 24.31 9.88 -6.43
N GLY A 126 24.91 8.69 -6.37
CA GLY A 126 26.38 8.54 -6.46
C GLY A 126 27.13 8.75 -5.14
N GLU A 127 26.41 8.89 -4.01
CA GLU A 127 26.99 8.93 -2.67
C GLU A 127 26.96 7.55 -1.98
N GLU A 128 27.38 7.45 -0.73
CA GLU A 128 27.53 6.17 -0.03
C GLU A 128 26.23 5.38 0.13
N GLY A 129 25.87 4.55 -0.83
CA GLY A 129 24.72 3.65 -0.76
C GLY A 129 24.94 2.39 -1.58
N ARG A 130 24.07 1.39 -1.42
CA ARG A 130 24.17 0.12 -2.15
C ARG A 130 24.03 0.29 -3.65
N TYR A 131 23.25 1.28 -4.09
CA TYR A 131 23.02 1.62 -5.49
C TYR A 131 24.05 2.63 -6.03
N HIS A 132 24.95 3.10 -5.17
CA HIS A 132 25.97 4.09 -5.46
C HIS A 132 27.38 3.50 -5.37
N GLN A 133 27.52 2.22 -5.05
CA GLN A 133 28.79 1.51 -5.19
C GLN A 133 29.03 1.35 -6.69
N GLU A 134 30.09 1.98 -7.18
CA GLU A 134 30.61 1.69 -8.52
C GLU A 134 30.78 0.18 -8.63
N ASP A 135 30.02 -0.44 -9.53
CA ASP A 135 30.08 -1.86 -9.78
C ASP A 135 31.51 -2.24 -10.19
N THR A 136 32.16 -2.93 -9.29
CA THR A 136 33.28 -3.76 -9.68
C THR A 136 32.72 -4.89 -10.52
N GLU A 137 32.89 -4.77 -11.85
CA GLU A 137 32.75 -5.82 -12.86
C GLU A 137 31.34 -6.08 -13.39
N HIS A 138 30.72 -5.11 -14.07
CA HIS A 138 29.94 -5.45 -15.26
C HIS A 138 30.82 -5.31 -16.52
N PRO A 139 30.82 -6.31 -17.43
CA PRO A 139 31.61 -6.18 -18.66
C PRO A 139 31.07 -5.00 -19.46
N GLN A 140 31.93 -4.03 -19.70
CA GLN A 140 31.73 -2.93 -20.62
C GLN A 140 31.47 -3.47 -22.02
N THR A 141 30.24 -3.79 -22.36
CA THR A 141 29.79 -3.96 -23.74
C THR A 141 28.34 -3.53 -23.86
N VAL A 142 28.05 -2.27 -23.58
CA VAL A 142 26.79 -1.68 -24.04
C VAL A 142 27.16 -0.45 -24.84
N GLY A 143 26.94 -0.58 -26.15
CA GLY A 143 27.22 0.48 -27.10
C GLY A 143 26.29 1.68 -26.85
N GLU A 144 26.79 2.84 -27.21
CA GLU A 144 26.21 4.19 -27.14
C GLU A 144 24.81 4.38 -27.75
N ARG A 145 23.97 3.35 -27.85
CA ARG A 145 22.64 3.37 -28.50
C ARG A 145 21.43 3.22 -27.56
N GLU A 146 21.61 3.02 -26.24
CA GLU A 146 20.48 2.81 -25.32
C GLU A 146 19.96 4.08 -24.61
N GLN A 147 20.57 5.23 -24.82
CA GLN A 147 20.19 6.46 -24.11
C GLN A 147 18.87 7.09 -24.54
N ASP A 148 18.21 6.62 -25.60
CA ASP A 148 17.06 7.30 -26.22
C ASP A 148 15.77 6.46 -26.27
N ARG A 149 15.72 5.28 -25.63
CA ARG A 149 14.47 4.51 -25.65
C ARG A 149 13.48 5.09 -24.63
N PRO A 150 12.17 5.11 -24.97
CA PRO A 150 11.14 5.50 -24.01
C PRO A 150 11.14 4.57 -22.80
N LEU A 151 11.06 5.15 -21.59
CA LEU A 151 10.93 4.40 -20.35
C LEU A 151 9.48 4.41 -19.89
N HIS A 152 8.99 3.26 -19.41
CA HIS A 152 7.64 3.09 -18.90
C HIS A 152 7.63 2.69 -17.43
N PHE A 153 7.07 3.55 -16.59
CA PHE A 153 6.93 3.32 -15.16
C PHE A 153 5.49 3.03 -14.78
N ALA A 154 5.30 2.14 -13.80
CA ALA A 154 4.04 1.99 -13.08
C ALA A 154 4.13 2.67 -11.72
N LEU A 155 3.12 3.45 -11.36
CA LEU A 155 2.95 4.00 -10.02
C LEU A 155 2.03 3.06 -9.23
N ALA A 156 2.59 2.33 -8.28
CA ALA A 156 1.91 1.32 -7.48
C ALA A 156 1.93 1.69 -5.99
N GLY A 157 0.90 1.30 -5.26
CA GLY A 157 0.80 1.53 -3.81
C GLY A 157 -0.62 1.34 -3.30
N ASN A 158 -0.78 1.42 -1.99
CA ASN A 158 -2.06 1.23 -1.33
C ASN A 158 -3.05 2.37 -1.68
N GLN A 159 -4.31 2.16 -1.35
CA GLN A 159 -5.29 3.25 -1.40
C GLN A 159 -4.89 4.34 -0.39
N ASN A 160 -5.14 5.59 -0.74
CA ASN A 160 -4.90 6.79 0.08
C ASN A 160 -3.42 7.09 0.43
N CYS A 161 -2.45 6.36 -0.11
CA CYS A 161 -1.02 6.65 0.12
C CYS A 161 -0.49 7.87 -0.66
N GLY A 162 -1.35 8.57 -1.41
CA GLY A 162 -0.99 9.78 -2.16
C GLY A 162 -0.60 9.56 -3.63
N LYS A 163 -0.93 8.39 -4.24
CA LYS A 163 -0.64 8.08 -5.66
C LYS A 163 -1.05 9.17 -6.63
N THR A 164 -2.32 9.55 -6.61
CA THR A 164 -2.85 10.55 -7.54
C THR A 164 -2.19 11.92 -7.33
N THR A 165 -1.86 12.28 -6.10
CA THR A 165 -1.13 13.52 -5.81
C THR A 165 0.26 13.47 -6.42
N LEU A 166 1.01 12.40 -6.19
CA LEU A 166 2.33 12.20 -6.78
C LEU A 166 2.27 12.16 -8.31
N PHE A 167 1.30 11.42 -8.89
CA PHE A 167 1.10 11.38 -10.34
C PHE A 167 0.91 12.77 -10.94
N ASN A 168 0.10 13.62 -10.30
CA ASN A 168 -0.11 15.00 -10.73
C ASN A 168 1.17 15.85 -10.61
N GLN A 169 1.98 15.63 -9.60
CA GLN A 169 3.28 16.31 -9.48
C GLN A 169 4.26 15.87 -10.57
N LEU A 170 4.31 14.58 -10.88
CA LEU A 170 5.19 14.03 -11.90
C LEU A 170 4.82 14.49 -13.31
N THR A 171 3.52 14.52 -13.66
CA THR A 171 3.05 14.70 -15.04
C THR A 171 2.47 16.08 -15.33
N GLY A 172 1.92 16.75 -14.31
CA GLY A 172 1.24 18.04 -14.50
C GLY A 172 0.04 17.95 -15.44
N ALA A 173 0.03 18.82 -16.45
CA ALA A 173 -1.03 18.86 -17.45
C ALA A 173 -0.86 17.81 -18.59
N ASN A 174 0.26 17.09 -18.64
CA ASN A 174 0.59 16.14 -19.70
C ASN A 174 0.04 14.74 -19.37
N GLN A 175 -1.26 14.67 -19.18
CA GLN A 175 -1.97 13.44 -18.80
C GLN A 175 -2.89 12.97 -19.90
N HIS A 176 -2.95 11.68 -20.11
CA HIS A 176 -3.94 11.02 -20.95
C HIS A 176 -4.83 10.14 -20.07
N VAL A 177 -6.14 10.30 -20.21
CA VAL A 177 -7.13 9.51 -19.46
C VAL A 177 -7.84 8.59 -20.46
N GLY A 178 -7.88 7.32 -20.16
CA GLY A 178 -8.59 6.28 -20.91
C GLY A 178 -9.10 5.22 -19.96
N ASN A 179 -9.44 4.06 -20.46
CA ASN A 179 -9.78 2.90 -19.62
C ASN A 179 -8.75 1.80 -19.80
N PHE A 180 -8.57 0.98 -18.79
CA PHE A 180 -7.82 -0.26 -18.94
C PHE A 180 -8.53 -1.20 -19.90
N PRO A 181 -7.81 -1.97 -20.73
CA PRO A 181 -8.40 -2.86 -21.72
C PRO A 181 -9.42 -3.82 -21.12
N GLY A 182 -10.64 -3.84 -21.66
CA GLY A 182 -11.70 -4.79 -21.28
C GLY A 182 -12.47 -4.47 -20.01
N VAL A 183 -12.19 -3.35 -19.35
CA VAL A 183 -12.87 -2.92 -18.11
C VAL A 183 -13.21 -1.42 -18.14
N THR A 184 -14.12 -1.00 -17.26
CA THR A 184 -14.54 0.42 -17.11
C THR A 184 -13.75 1.17 -16.04
N ILE A 185 -12.52 0.74 -15.77
CA ILE A 185 -11.63 1.34 -14.77
C ILE A 185 -10.73 2.34 -15.49
N ASP A 186 -10.65 3.55 -14.94
CA ASP A 186 -9.85 4.64 -15.50
C ASP A 186 -8.35 4.30 -15.50
N ARG A 187 -7.71 4.49 -16.64
CA ARG A 187 -6.27 4.46 -16.83
C ARG A 187 -5.78 5.89 -17.00
N LYS A 188 -4.90 6.33 -16.14
CA LYS A 188 -4.21 7.61 -16.26
C LYS A 188 -2.75 7.35 -16.59
N GLU A 189 -2.30 7.96 -17.66
CA GLU A 189 -0.92 7.87 -18.13
C GLU A 189 -0.41 9.27 -18.44
N GLY A 190 0.85 9.56 -18.15
CA GLY A 190 1.41 10.87 -18.40
C GLY A 190 2.92 10.84 -18.59
N ILE A 191 3.43 11.87 -19.26
CA ILE A 191 4.85 12.08 -19.48
C ILE A 191 5.43 12.77 -18.22
N ILE A 192 6.54 12.27 -17.72
CA ILE A 192 7.25 12.88 -16.59
C ILE A 192 7.85 14.21 -17.05
N ARG A 193 7.53 15.31 -16.35
CA ARG A 193 7.90 16.68 -16.76
C ARG A 193 9.40 16.87 -16.98
N SER A 194 10.22 16.34 -16.07
CA SER A 194 11.67 16.46 -16.11
C SER A 194 12.35 15.51 -17.11
N HIS A 195 11.61 14.49 -17.60
CA HIS A 195 12.12 13.45 -18.49
C HIS A 195 11.10 13.12 -19.59
N PRO A 196 11.10 13.87 -20.72
CA PRO A 196 10.11 13.70 -21.79
C PRO A 196 10.06 12.30 -22.41
N ASN A 197 11.12 11.51 -22.29
CA ASN A 197 11.22 10.13 -22.76
C ASN A 197 10.73 9.11 -21.73
N ALA A 198 10.21 9.55 -20.59
CA ALA A 198 9.68 8.68 -19.55
C ALA A 198 8.18 8.93 -19.34
N THR A 199 7.41 7.85 -19.33
CA THR A 199 5.97 7.85 -19.03
C THR A 199 5.70 7.13 -17.74
N VAL A 200 4.66 7.53 -17.03
CA VAL A 200 4.18 6.87 -15.82
C VAL A 200 2.68 6.59 -15.93
N THR A 201 2.28 5.39 -15.55
CA THR A 201 0.87 4.97 -15.47
C THR A 201 0.45 4.91 -14.00
N ASP A 202 -0.61 5.65 -13.64
CA ASP A 202 -1.23 5.59 -12.31
C ASP A 202 -2.11 4.33 -12.22
N LEU A 203 -1.75 3.41 -11.33
CA LEU A 203 -2.51 2.19 -11.12
C LEU A 203 -3.56 2.37 -10.01
N PRO A 204 -4.72 1.71 -10.11
CA PRO A 204 -5.62 1.58 -8.97
C PRO A 204 -4.89 1.12 -7.71
N GLY A 205 -5.36 1.57 -6.53
CA GLY A 205 -4.76 1.17 -5.26
C GLY A 205 -4.90 -0.32 -5.00
N ILE A 206 -3.81 -0.96 -4.64
CA ILE A 206 -3.76 -2.38 -4.28
C ILE A 206 -3.09 -2.56 -2.92
N TYR A 207 -3.51 -3.57 -2.18
CA TYR A 207 -2.89 -3.92 -0.90
C TYR A 207 -1.97 -5.13 -1.02
N SER A 208 -2.21 -5.97 -2.02
CA SER A 208 -1.40 -7.16 -2.31
C SER A 208 -1.55 -7.58 -3.77
N LEU A 209 -0.62 -8.41 -4.25
CA LEU A 209 -0.72 -9.06 -5.56
C LEU A 209 -1.69 -10.27 -5.56
N SER A 210 -2.35 -10.56 -4.43
CA SER A 210 -3.46 -11.50 -4.33
C SER A 210 -4.78 -10.73 -4.40
N PRO A 211 -5.26 -10.37 -5.61
CA PRO A 211 -6.34 -9.40 -5.77
C PRO A 211 -7.68 -9.98 -5.34
N TYR A 212 -8.50 -9.13 -4.74
CA TYR A 212 -9.88 -9.43 -4.38
C TYR A 212 -10.88 -8.61 -5.20
N THR A 213 -10.55 -7.37 -5.52
CA THR A 213 -11.40 -6.48 -6.30
C THR A 213 -11.01 -6.47 -7.77
N SER A 214 -11.95 -6.05 -8.65
CA SER A 214 -11.66 -5.86 -10.08
C SER A 214 -10.54 -4.84 -10.33
N GLU A 215 -10.44 -3.82 -9.49
CA GLU A 215 -9.40 -2.80 -9.57
C GLU A 215 -8.02 -3.37 -9.22
N GLU A 216 -7.94 -4.20 -8.19
CA GLU A 216 -6.71 -4.89 -7.81
C GLU A 216 -6.25 -5.89 -8.87
N ILE A 217 -7.21 -6.60 -9.52
CA ILE A 217 -6.91 -7.48 -10.65
C ILE A 217 -6.26 -6.69 -11.79
N VAL A 218 -6.82 -5.54 -12.13
CA VAL A 218 -6.31 -4.68 -13.20
C VAL A 218 -4.89 -4.22 -12.89
N SER A 219 -4.62 -3.75 -11.67
CA SER A 219 -3.30 -3.31 -11.26
C SER A 219 -2.27 -4.44 -11.31
N ARG A 220 -2.60 -5.61 -10.77
CA ARG A 220 -1.74 -6.80 -10.82
C ARG A 220 -1.46 -7.21 -12.26
N ASP A 221 -2.51 -7.36 -13.07
CA ASP A 221 -2.36 -7.82 -14.44
C ASP A 221 -1.58 -6.82 -15.28
N PHE A 222 -1.73 -5.52 -15.03
CA PHE A 222 -0.92 -4.50 -15.67
C PHE A 222 0.57 -4.66 -15.35
N ILE A 223 0.92 -4.86 -14.09
CA ILE A 223 2.31 -5.05 -13.66
C ILE A 223 2.91 -6.32 -14.27
N LEU A 224 2.15 -7.43 -14.30
CA LEU A 224 2.65 -8.73 -14.75
C LEU A 224 2.70 -8.89 -16.27
N GLN A 225 1.84 -8.19 -17.03
CA GLN A 225 1.68 -8.39 -18.48
C GLN A 225 2.38 -7.33 -19.32
N ASN A 226 2.73 -6.18 -18.74
CA ASN A 226 3.40 -5.11 -19.48
C ASN A 226 4.90 -5.13 -19.24
N HIS A 227 5.66 -4.76 -20.27
CA HIS A 227 7.09 -4.53 -20.13
C HIS A 227 7.30 -3.17 -19.46
N LEU A 228 7.48 -3.19 -18.15
CA LEU A 228 7.80 -2.01 -17.35
C LEU A 228 9.32 -1.88 -17.22
N ASP A 229 9.83 -0.68 -17.35
CA ASP A 229 11.23 -0.36 -17.09
C ASP A 229 11.48 -0.11 -15.60
N GLY A 230 10.41 0.21 -14.86
CA GLY A 230 10.51 0.35 -13.41
C GLY A 230 9.16 0.53 -12.73
N ILE A 231 9.15 0.33 -11.43
CA ILE A 231 8.00 0.59 -10.54
C ILE A 231 8.38 1.70 -9.58
N ILE A 232 7.53 2.73 -9.51
CA ILE A 232 7.55 3.71 -8.43
C ILE A 232 6.53 3.24 -7.40
N ASN A 233 7.01 2.59 -6.33
CA ASN A 233 6.16 2.13 -5.25
C ASN A 233 5.99 3.24 -4.21
N ILE A 234 4.78 3.77 -4.06
CA ILE A 234 4.49 4.80 -3.08
C ILE A 234 3.91 4.20 -1.80
N VAL A 235 4.49 4.58 -0.69
CA VAL A 235 4.20 4.08 0.65
C VAL A 235 3.85 5.25 1.55
N ASP A 236 2.83 5.09 2.36
CA ASP A 236 2.47 6.03 3.41
C ASP A 236 3.39 5.83 4.62
N ALA A 237 4.22 6.83 4.92
CA ALA A 237 5.16 6.81 6.02
C ALA A 237 4.47 6.79 7.39
N SER A 238 3.27 7.37 7.50
CA SER A 238 2.50 7.37 8.76
C SER A 238 1.93 5.98 9.11
N CYS A 239 1.90 5.05 8.12
CA CYS A 239 1.34 3.70 8.26
C CYS A 239 2.17 2.68 7.45
N ILE A 240 3.48 2.68 7.68
CA ILE A 240 4.48 1.98 6.86
C ILE A 240 4.31 0.46 6.87
N GLU A 241 4.00 -0.12 8.02
CA GLU A 241 3.94 -1.58 8.22
C GLU A 241 2.98 -2.25 7.24
N ARG A 242 1.80 -1.66 7.05
CA ARG A 242 0.80 -2.11 6.10
C ARG A 242 1.26 -2.00 4.65
N SER A 243 1.92 -0.90 4.34
CA SER A 243 2.33 -0.60 2.97
C SER A 243 3.50 -1.46 2.51
N LEU A 244 4.40 -1.86 3.43
CA LEU A 244 5.54 -2.71 3.12
C LEU A 244 5.16 -4.12 2.66
N TYR A 245 3.98 -4.62 3.01
CA TYR A 245 3.54 -5.93 2.53
C TYR A 245 3.47 -5.99 1.00
N LEU A 246 2.85 -4.98 0.37
CA LEU A 246 2.84 -4.84 -1.08
C LEU A 246 4.26 -4.66 -1.64
N THR A 247 5.07 -3.82 -0.99
CA THR A 247 6.47 -3.57 -1.39
C THR A 247 7.25 -4.87 -1.51
N MET A 248 7.17 -5.73 -0.50
CA MET A 248 7.86 -7.04 -0.50
C MET A 248 7.42 -7.92 -1.67
N GLN A 249 6.13 -7.95 -2.00
CA GLN A 249 5.62 -8.71 -3.13
C GLN A 249 6.06 -8.13 -4.49
N LEU A 250 6.11 -6.80 -4.62
CA LEU A 250 6.61 -6.15 -5.84
C LEU A 250 8.10 -6.44 -6.07
N MET A 251 8.89 -6.51 -4.99
CA MET A 251 10.32 -6.87 -5.06
C MET A 251 10.57 -8.28 -5.60
N GLU A 252 9.62 -9.22 -5.42
CA GLU A 252 9.73 -10.59 -5.93
C GLU A 252 9.56 -10.66 -7.46
N LEU A 253 9.14 -9.58 -8.12
CA LEU A 253 8.92 -9.56 -9.58
C LEU A 253 10.16 -9.26 -10.40
N ASP A 254 11.31 -8.99 -9.77
CA ASP A 254 12.58 -8.64 -10.43
C ASP A 254 12.47 -7.43 -11.40
N ILE A 255 11.48 -6.56 -11.19
CA ILE A 255 11.34 -5.30 -11.93
C ILE A 255 12.08 -4.20 -11.17
N PRO A 256 12.91 -3.38 -11.83
CA PRO A 256 13.57 -2.26 -11.18
C PRO A 256 12.58 -1.39 -10.40
N MET A 257 12.89 -1.07 -9.14
CA MET A 257 11.92 -0.39 -8.28
C MET A 257 12.59 0.67 -7.41
N VAL A 258 11.86 1.77 -7.20
CA VAL A 258 12.16 2.76 -6.17
C VAL A 258 10.98 2.86 -5.20
N LEU A 259 11.27 3.11 -3.93
CA LEU A 259 10.25 3.31 -2.91
C LEU A 259 10.13 4.80 -2.59
N ALA A 260 8.97 5.37 -2.88
CA ALA A 260 8.61 6.74 -2.50
C ALA A 260 7.95 6.71 -1.11
N LEU A 261 8.69 7.10 -0.08
CA LEU A 261 8.20 7.19 1.30
C LEU A 261 7.49 8.53 1.47
N ASN A 262 6.17 8.53 1.27
CA ASN A 262 5.33 9.72 1.23
C ASN A 262 4.78 10.09 2.62
N MET A 263 4.24 11.32 2.73
CA MET A 263 3.72 11.91 3.96
C MET A 263 4.79 12.18 5.03
N MET A 264 6.02 12.41 4.58
CA MET A 264 7.12 12.72 5.49
C MET A 264 6.87 14.00 6.30
N ASP A 265 6.15 14.95 5.73
CA ASP A 265 5.74 16.17 6.42
C ASP A 265 4.79 15.92 7.61
N GLU A 266 3.97 14.88 7.55
CA GLU A 266 3.12 14.47 8.69
C GLU A 266 3.95 13.77 9.77
N VAL A 267 4.88 12.91 9.37
CA VAL A 267 5.80 12.21 10.28
C VAL A 267 6.66 13.22 11.05
N GLU A 268 7.30 14.14 10.33
CA GLU A 268 8.15 15.19 10.91
C GLU A 268 7.34 16.16 11.78
N GLY A 269 6.13 16.52 11.32
CA GLY A 269 5.21 17.36 12.10
C GLY A 269 4.79 16.73 13.43
N ASN A 270 4.80 15.41 13.52
CA ASN A 270 4.54 14.64 14.74
C ASN A 270 5.82 14.29 15.53
N GLY A 271 6.99 14.79 15.11
CA GLY A 271 8.27 14.55 15.78
C GLY A 271 8.93 13.20 15.44
N GLY A 272 8.37 12.46 14.46
CA GLY A 272 8.93 11.19 13.99
C GLY A 272 10.06 11.39 12.98
N SER A 273 10.84 10.34 12.74
CA SER A 273 11.87 10.29 11.70
C SER A 273 12.13 8.88 11.22
N PHE A 274 12.69 8.73 10.01
CA PHE A 274 13.08 7.44 9.44
C PHE A 274 14.58 7.34 9.22
N ARG A 275 15.13 6.16 9.44
CA ARG A 275 16.49 5.82 9.07
C ARG A 275 16.53 5.33 7.60
N ILE A 276 16.48 6.26 6.66
CA ILE A 276 16.38 5.94 5.23
C ILE A 276 17.48 4.98 4.78
N ASN A 277 18.77 5.29 5.10
CA ASN A 277 19.91 4.44 4.74
C ASN A 277 19.82 3.02 5.32
N ALA A 278 19.25 2.87 6.50
CA ALA A 278 19.04 1.54 7.09
C ALA A 278 17.94 0.77 6.34
N MET A 279 16.87 1.47 5.96
CA MET A 279 15.75 0.93 5.22
C MET A 279 16.19 0.48 3.81
N GLU A 280 16.97 1.28 3.10
CA GLU A 280 17.57 0.92 1.81
C GLU A 280 18.46 -0.33 1.91
N ARG A 281 19.33 -0.38 2.92
CA ARG A 281 20.16 -1.58 3.14
C ARG A 281 19.35 -2.84 3.42
N MET A 282 18.21 -2.71 4.12
CA MET A 282 17.34 -3.86 4.44
C MET A 282 16.53 -4.30 3.24
N LEU A 283 15.96 -3.36 2.50
CA LEU A 283 15.10 -3.64 1.36
C LEU A 283 15.91 -3.92 0.09
N GLY A 284 17.11 -3.37 -0.04
CA GLY A 284 17.91 -3.52 -1.23
C GLY A 284 17.42 -2.69 -2.43
N ILE A 285 16.61 -1.67 -2.22
CA ILE A 285 16.10 -0.73 -3.23
C ILE A 285 16.26 0.71 -2.72
N PRO A 286 16.35 1.72 -3.60
CA PRO A 286 16.34 3.12 -3.19
C PRO A 286 15.06 3.50 -2.45
N VAL A 287 15.19 4.25 -1.37
CA VAL A 287 14.07 4.76 -0.56
C VAL A 287 14.17 6.27 -0.50
N ILE A 288 13.21 6.96 -1.11
CA ILE A 288 13.23 8.41 -1.24
C ILE A 288 12.13 9.00 -0.37
N PRO A 289 12.48 9.77 0.68
CA PRO A 289 11.51 10.49 1.49
C PRO A 289 10.90 11.63 0.68
N ILE A 290 9.56 11.69 0.62
CA ILE A 290 8.84 12.71 -0.14
C ILE A 290 7.66 13.27 0.64
N SER A 291 7.25 14.48 0.26
CA SER A 291 5.90 15.00 0.49
C SER A 291 5.28 15.35 -0.87
N ALA A 292 4.46 14.45 -1.40
CA ALA A 292 3.79 14.67 -2.68
C ALA A 292 2.88 15.92 -2.64
N MET A 293 2.28 16.23 -1.48
CA MET A 293 1.46 17.42 -1.31
C MET A 293 2.28 18.71 -1.42
N LYS A 294 3.47 18.74 -0.85
CA LYS A 294 4.36 19.91 -0.88
C LYS A 294 5.31 19.92 -2.08
N ASN A 295 5.31 18.86 -2.89
CA ASN A 295 6.27 18.64 -3.98
C ASN A 295 7.73 18.61 -3.51
N GLU A 296 7.99 18.05 -2.32
CA GLU A 296 9.32 17.88 -1.75
C GLU A 296 9.84 16.47 -2.05
N GLY A 297 11.13 16.33 -2.43
CA GLY A 297 11.79 15.07 -2.76
C GLY A 297 11.35 14.44 -4.11
N VAL A 298 10.40 15.03 -4.84
CA VAL A 298 9.85 14.43 -6.07
C VAL A 298 10.86 14.41 -7.21
N ASP A 299 11.68 15.44 -7.36
CA ASP A 299 12.71 15.48 -8.40
C ASP A 299 13.81 14.42 -8.15
N GLU A 300 14.19 14.22 -6.91
CA GLU A 300 15.14 13.18 -6.49
C GLU A 300 14.57 11.79 -6.74
N LEU A 301 13.28 11.57 -6.41
CA LEU A 301 12.59 10.32 -6.72
C LEU A 301 12.65 9.99 -8.21
N VAL A 302 12.43 10.97 -9.09
CA VAL A 302 12.50 10.76 -10.54
C VAL A 302 13.91 10.40 -10.99
N GLN A 303 14.94 11.08 -10.45
CA GLN A 303 16.33 10.77 -10.78
C GLN A 303 16.70 9.33 -10.41
N HIS A 304 16.31 8.88 -9.22
CA HIS A 304 16.52 7.49 -8.78
C HIS A 304 15.73 6.49 -9.64
N ALA A 305 14.47 6.79 -9.98
CA ALA A 305 13.65 5.93 -10.85
C ALA A 305 14.30 5.75 -12.24
N ILE A 306 14.78 6.83 -12.84
CA ILE A 306 15.48 6.79 -14.14
C ILE A 306 16.82 6.04 -14.02
N HIS A 307 17.52 6.19 -12.89
CA HIS A 307 18.81 5.53 -12.66
C HIS A 307 18.66 4.00 -12.58
N VAL A 308 17.69 3.50 -11.82
CA VAL A 308 17.49 2.05 -11.66
C VAL A 308 16.90 1.37 -12.90
N ALA A 309 16.26 2.15 -13.80
CA ALA A 309 15.67 1.65 -15.04
C ALA A 309 16.67 1.55 -16.21
N LYS A 310 17.88 2.09 -16.04
CA LYS A 310 18.96 2.05 -17.06
C LYS A 310 19.97 0.97 -16.77
#